data_1555569e3727eb2e7dad7145c334dc08
#
_entry.id   1555569e3727eb2e7dad7145c334dc08
#
_cell.length_a   1.000
_cell.length_b   1.000
_cell.length_c   1.000
_cell.angle_alpha   90.00
_cell.angle_beta   90.00
_cell.angle_gamma   90.00
#
_symmetry.space_group_name_H-M   'P 1'
#
loop_
_entity.id
_entity.type
_entity.pdbx_description
1 polymer ?
#
loop_
_entity_poly.entity_id
_entity_poly.type
_entity_poly.pdbx_seq_one_letter_code
_entity_poly.pdbx_strand_id
1 'polypeptide(L)'
;MHPDHIGGAAFFPKARFILTKTVFKTYQHAKLKDLIFKEFLPQDFESRLEVVEPQQVQAAFLYRKTVDLFGDGSIYLASVDGHAAGQACLFLPDYHLFIGADLCWGVDLLPYTEQMRLLPSLIQDSKEEYMAGVALLRQLLAVGYQVLVSHDPAERAEQILYETRNISKNL
;
A
#
# COMPACT_ATOMS: atom_id res chain seq x y z
N MET A 1 7.56 -3.33 4.82
CA MET A 1 7.52 -3.99 6.16
C MET A 1 8.32 -3.14 7.18
N HIS A 2 8.20 -1.82 7.09
CA HIS A 2 8.81 -0.93 8.07
C HIS A 2 8.11 -1.06 9.44
N PRO A 3 8.75 -0.68 10.55
CA PRO A 3 8.24 -0.91 11.90
C PRO A 3 6.87 -0.29 12.19
N ASP A 4 6.60 0.88 11.62
CA ASP A 4 5.34 1.62 11.72
C ASP A 4 4.17 0.91 11.03
N HIS A 5 4.44 -0.03 10.11
CA HIS A 5 3.40 -0.85 9.46
C HIS A 5 3.21 -2.22 10.13
N ILE A 6 4.28 -2.79 10.69
CA ILE A 6 4.21 -4.17 11.24
C ILE A 6 4.13 -4.22 12.76
N GLY A 7 4.40 -3.12 13.45
CA GLY A 7 4.44 -3.08 14.94
C GLY A 7 3.15 -3.53 15.62
N GLY A 8 2.01 -3.40 14.94
CA GLY A 8 0.70 -3.87 15.40
C GLY A 8 0.35 -5.31 15.04
N ALA A 9 1.18 -6.03 14.30
CA ALA A 9 0.86 -7.36 13.76
C ALA A 9 0.48 -8.39 14.84
N ALA A 10 1.11 -8.30 16.02
CA ALA A 10 0.84 -9.20 17.14
C ALA A 10 -0.57 -9.06 17.73
N PHE A 11 -1.24 -7.91 17.52
CA PHE A 11 -2.63 -7.70 17.97
C PHE A 11 -3.67 -8.43 17.12
N PHE A 12 -3.26 -9.06 16.01
CA PHE A 12 -4.13 -9.78 15.09
C PHE A 12 -3.78 -11.27 15.05
N PRO A 13 -4.05 -12.06 16.12
CA PRO A 13 -3.57 -13.44 16.25
C PRO A 13 -4.17 -14.42 15.23
N LYS A 14 -5.28 -14.05 14.57
CA LYS A 14 -5.95 -14.88 13.56
C LYS A 14 -5.72 -14.40 12.12
N ALA A 15 -5.01 -13.26 11.93
CA ALA A 15 -4.79 -12.72 10.60
C ALA A 15 -3.76 -13.56 9.83
N ARG A 16 -3.99 -13.74 8.53
CA ARG A 16 -2.97 -14.14 7.57
C ARG A 16 -2.19 -12.90 7.14
N PHE A 17 -0.93 -13.09 6.81
CA PHE A 17 -0.06 -12.03 6.32
C PHE A 17 0.18 -12.23 4.83
N ILE A 18 -0.17 -11.23 4.02
CA ILE A 18 0.01 -11.30 2.57
C ILE A 18 1.17 -10.39 2.20
N LEU A 19 2.20 -10.96 1.58
CA LEU A 19 3.33 -10.22 1.05
C LEU A 19 3.42 -10.38 -0.46
N THR A 20 3.87 -9.34 -1.14
CA THR A 20 4.33 -9.51 -2.53
C THR A 20 5.59 -10.37 -2.55
N LYS A 21 5.82 -11.06 -3.66
CA LYS A 21 7.03 -11.88 -3.84
C LYS A 21 8.33 -11.08 -3.66
N THR A 22 8.34 -9.81 -4.05
CA THR A 22 9.49 -8.91 -3.88
C THR A 22 9.72 -8.61 -2.41
N VAL A 23 8.69 -8.22 -1.66
CA VAL A 23 8.79 -7.98 -0.20
C VAL A 23 9.22 -9.24 0.53
N PHE A 24 8.71 -10.41 0.15
CA PHE A 24 9.12 -11.68 0.77
C PHE A 24 10.61 -11.96 0.56
N LYS A 25 11.15 -11.75 -0.64
CA LYS A 25 12.59 -11.88 -0.89
C LYS A 25 13.42 -10.91 -0.04
N THR A 26 12.97 -9.66 0.08
CA THR A 26 13.63 -8.67 0.95
C THR A 26 13.57 -9.12 2.41
N TYR A 27 12.42 -9.63 2.88
CA TYR A 27 12.28 -10.17 4.24
C TYR A 27 13.25 -11.33 4.52
N GLN A 28 13.41 -12.25 3.57
CA GLN A 28 14.33 -13.39 3.72
C GLN A 28 15.79 -12.95 3.87
N HIS A 29 16.19 -11.89 3.17
CA HIS A 29 17.57 -11.40 3.06
C HIS A 29 17.75 -9.99 3.62
N ALA A 30 16.88 -9.59 4.56
CA ALA A 30 16.82 -8.24 5.10
C ALA A 30 18.17 -7.74 5.62
N LYS A 31 18.55 -6.55 5.18
CA LYS A 31 19.72 -5.79 5.64
C LYS A 31 19.22 -4.64 6.52
N LEU A 32 20.10 -4.06 7.31
CA LEU A 32 19.75 -2.92 8.17
C LEU A 32 19.09 -1.76 7.40
N LYS A 33 19.54 -1.51 6.17
CA LYS A 33 18.96 -0.48 5.30
C LYS A 33 17.49 -0.71 4.92
N ASP A 34 17.03 -1.96 4.94
CA ASP A 34 15.67 -2.34 4.54
C ASP A 34 14.67 -2.10 5.69
N LEU A 35 15.16 -1.72 6.87
CA LEU A 35 14.38 -1.37 8.07
C LEU A 35 13.32 -2.44 8.44
N ILE A 36 13.62 -3.72 8.18
CA ILE A 36 12.76 -4.84 8.56
C ILE A 36 13.29 -5.43 9.86
N PHE A 37 12.54 -5.26 10.95
CA PHE A 37 12.87 -5.76 12.28
C PHE A 37 11.96 -6.94 12.60
N LYS A 38 12.50 -8.16 12.47
CA LYS A 38 11.73 -9.40 12.63
C LYS A 38 11.18 -9.59 14.03
N GLU A 39 11.78 -8.95 15.04
CA GLU A 39 11.34 -8.95 16.43
C GLU A 39 9.97 -8.29 16.66
N PHE A 40 9.50 -7.46 15.73
CA PHE A 40 8.14 -6.90 15.77
C PHE A 40 7.07 -7.83 15.19
N LEU A 41 7.48 -8.92 14.55
CA LEU A 41 6.56 -9.88 13.98
C LEU A 41 6.15 -10.95 15.02
N PRO A 42 4.92 -11.48 14.95
CA PRO A 42 4.53 -12.61 15.77
C PRO A 42 5.43 -13.82 15.52
N GLN A 43 5.65 -14.65 16.54
CA GLN A 43 6.49 -15.85 16.43
C GLN A 43 6.00 -16.84 15.36
N ASP A 44 4.69 -16.89 15.13
CA ASP A 44 4.05 -17.73 14.13
C ASP A 44 3.84 -17.03 12.77
N PHE A 45 4.47 -15.87 12.54
CA PHE A 45 4.32 -15.06 11.32
C PHE A 45 4.49 -15.89 10.04
N GLU A 46 5.58 -16.66 9.94
CA GLU A 46 5.89 -17.44 8.73
C GLU A 46 4.87 -18.53 8.45
N SER A 47 4.26 -19.11 9.48
CA SER A 47 3.22 -20.14 9.32
C SER A 47 1.88 -19.57 8.82
N ARG A 48 1.68 -18.26 8.96
CA ARG A 48 0.48 -17.51 8.51
C ARG A 48 0.73 -16.68 7.25
N LEU A 49 1.92 -16.83 6.65
CA LEU A 49 2.34 -16.04 5.52
C LEU A 49 1.80 -16.61 4.20
N GLU A 50 1.30 -15.73 3.35
CA GLU A 50 0.93 -15.99 1.97
C GLU A 50 1.73 -15.06 1.05
N VAL A 51 2.36 -15.61 0.02
CA VAL A 51 3.14 -14.84 -0.95
C VAL A 51 2.38 -14.76 -2.27
N VAL A 52 2.13 -13.55 -2.72
CA VAL A 52 1.39 -13.28 -3.95
C VAL A 52 2.26 -12.53 -4.97
N GLU A 53 1.90 -12.66 -6.24
CA GLU A 53 2.55 -11.93 -7.33
C GLU A 53 1.49 -11.30 -8.24
N PRO A 54 1.37 -9.95 -8.26
CA PRO A 54 0.44 -9.25 -9.14
C PRO A 54 0.77 -9.52 -10.62
N GLN A 55 -0.13 -10.15 -11.35
CA GLN A 55 0.06 -10.52 -12.76
C GLN A 55 -1.12 -10.12 -13.65
N GLN A 56 -2.33 -10.02 -13.10
CA GLN A 56 -3.53 -9.70 -13.85
C GLN A 56 -3.63 -8.20 -14.09
N VAL A 57 -3.73 -7.81 -15.35
CA VAL A 57 -3.92 -6.38 -15.71
C VAL A 57 -5.38 -6.00 -15.53
N GLN A 58 -5.65 -4.97 -14.72
CA GLN A 58 -6.98 -4.46 -14.46
C GLN A 58 -7.21 -3.11 -15.15
N ALA A 59 -8.17 -3.05 -16.05
CA ALA A 59 -8.55 -1.81 -16.73
C ALA A 59 -9.07 -0.76 -15.72
N ALA A 60 -9.88 -1.18 -14.75
CA ALA A 60 -10.37 -0.32 -13.67
C ALA A 60 -9.25 0.27 -12.80
N PHE A 61 -8.07 -0.35 -12.78
CA PHE A 61 -6.89 0.16 -12.09
C PHE A 61 -5.81 0.63 -13.09
N LEU A 62 -6.21 1.47 -14.04
CA LEU A 62 -5.33 2.12 -15.02
C LEU A 62 -4.37 1.13 -15.71
N TYR A 63 -4.88 -0.06 -16.03
CA TYR A 63 -4.13 -1.16 -16.68
C TYR A 63 -2.89 -1.63 -15.90
N ARG A 64 -2.87 -1.45 -14.57
CA ARG A 64 -1.78 -1.96 -13.73
C ARG A 64 -2.00 -3.43 -13.35
N LYS A 65 -0.90 -4.09 -13.02
CA LYS A 65 -0.92 -5.48 -12.57
C LYS A 65 -1.41 -5.57 -11.13
N THR A 66 -2.32 -6.49 -10.90
CA THR A 66 -2.91 -6.78 -9.59
C THR A 66 -3.03 -8.27 -9.36
N VAL A 67 -3.36 -8.65 -8.16
CA VAL A 67 -3.90 -9.96 -7.81
C VAL A 67 -5.21 -9.74 -7.05
N ASP A 68 -6.25 -10.47 -7.44
CA ASP A 68 -7.51 -10.52 -6.71
C ASP A 68 -7.31 -11.39 -5.46
N LEU A 69 -7.42 -10.79 -4.27
CA LEU A 69 -7.08 -11.47 -3.02
C LEU A 69 -8.10 -12.54 -2.62
N PHE A 70 -9.36 -12.40 -3.03
CA PHE A 70 -10.45 -13.31 -2.65
C PHE A 70 -11.06 -14.04 -3.86
N GLY A 71 -10.70 -13.65 -5.07
CA GLY A 71 -11.22 -14.24 -6.31
C GLY A 71 -12.65 -13.77 -6.64
N ASP A 72 -13.16 -12.73 -5.97
CA ASP A 72 -14.51 -12.19 -6.12
C ASP A 72 -14.53 -10.75 -6.65
N GLY A 73 -13.35 -10.17 -6.91
CA GLY A 73 -13.22 -8.81 -7.42
C GLY A 73 -13.33 -7.70 -6.37
N SER A 74 -13.51 -8.05 -5.10
CA SER A 74 -13.75 -7.06 -4.03
C SER A 74 -12.50 -6.30 -3.63
N ILE A 75 -11.34 -6.98 -3.54
CA ILE A 75 -10.07 -6.39 -3.14
C ILE A 75 -8.93 -6.90 -4.02
N TYR A 76 -8.28 -5.97 -4.69
CA TYR A 76 -7.09 -6.23 -5.46
C TYR A 76 -5.84 -5.69 -4.73
N LEU A 77 -4.77 -6.47 -4.73
CA LEU A 77 -3.44 -6.02 -4.32
C LEU A 77 -2.62 -5.68 -5.55
N ALA A 78 -2.04 -4.49 -5.56
CA ALA A 78 -1.05 -4.04 -6.54
C ALA A 78 0.32 -3.88 -5.89
N SER A 79 1.39 -4.06 -6.67
CA SER A 79 2.75 -3.67 -6.27
C SER A 79 3.07 -2.31 -6.90
N VAL A 80 3.43 -1.34 -6.08
CA VAL A 80 3.86 -0.01 -6.53
C VAL A 80 5.18 0.33 -5.85
N ASP A 81 6.25 0.23 -6.62
CA ASP A 81 7.61 0.44 -6.13
C ASP A 81 7.91 1.93 -5.91
N GLY A 82 9.05 2.21 -5.30
CA GLY A 82 9.57 3.55 -5.13
C GLY A 82 9.95 3.87 -3.70
N HIS A 83 9.02 3.85 -2.75
CA HIS A 83 9.34 3.97 -1.33
C HIS A 83 10.08 2.72 -0.83
N ALA A 84 9.54 1.55 -1.16
CA ALA A 84 10.16 0.26 -0.92
C ALA A 84 9.85 -0.69 -2.06
N ALA A 85 10.80 -1.54 -2.44
CA ALA A 85 10.60 -2.52 -3.50
C ALA A 85 9.46 -3.49 -3.14
N GLY A 86 8.51 -3.65 -4.05
CA GLY A 86 7.35 -4.53 -3.86
C GLY A 86 6.26 -3.98 -2.96
N GLN A 87 6.28 -2.67 -2.62
CA GLN A 87 5.29 -2.07 -1.74
C GLN A 87 3.87 -2.46 -2.16
N ALA A 88 3.11 -3.04 -1.22
CA ALA A 88 1.74 -3.46 -1.44
C ALA A 88 0.78 -2.29 -1.26
N CYS A 89 -0.08 -2.09 -2.26
CA CYS A 89 -1.20 -1.17 -2.22
C CYS A 89 -2.49 -1.93 -2.46
N LEU A 90 -3.61 -1.45 -1.91
CA LEU A 90 -4.91 -2.09 -2.10
C LEU A 90 -5.82 -1.23 -2.95
N PHE A 91 -6.58 -1.89 -3.82
CA PHE A 91 -7.57 -1.29 -4.67
C PHE A 91 -8.92 -1.96 -4.43
N LEU A 92 -9.90 -1.19 -4.04
CA LEU A 92 -11.26 -1.62 -3.70
C LEU A 92 -12.25 -0.97 -4.69
N PRO A 93 -12.58 -1.65 -5.81
CA PRO A 93 -13.38 -1.05 -6.89
C PRO A 93 -14.76 -0.61 -6.44
N ASP A 94 -15.47 -1.46 -5.69
CA ASP A 94 -16.84 -1.19 -5.23
C ASP A 94 -16.96 0.06 -4.35
N TYR A 95 -15.87 0.45 -3.72
CA TYR A 95 -15.78 1.63 -2.86
C TYR A 95 -15.11 2.82 -3.54
N HIS A 96 -14.66 2.67 -4.79
CA HIS A 96 -13.81 3.65 -5.47
C HIS A 96 -12.64 4.11 -4.57
N LEU A 97 -12.03 3.16 -3.84
CA LEU A 97 -11.00 3.43 -2.84
C LEU A 97 -9.67 2.79 -3.25
N PHE A 98 -8.60 3.57 -3.11
CA PHE A 98 -7.22 3.11 -3.20
C PHE A 98 -6.48 3.39 -1.90
N ILE A 99 -5.87 2.36 -1.33
CA ILE A 99 -5.01 2.47 -0.14
C ILE A 99 -3.56 2.36 -0.63
N GLY A 100 -2.87 3.49 -0.61
CA GLY A 100 -1.60 3.70 -1.28
C GLY A 100 -0.36 3.50 -0.40
N ALA A 101 -0.50 2.97 0.82
CA ALA A 101 0.63 2.82 1.77
C ALA A 101 1.47 4.11 1.83
N ASP A 102 2.78 4.05 1.55
CA ASP A 102 3.72 5.17 1.65
C ASP A 102 4.06 5.81 0.30
N LEU A 103 3.11 5.83 -0.64
CA LEU A 103 3.30 6.49 -1.93
C LEU A 103 3.42 8.03 -1.82
N CYS A 104 2.99 8.59 -0.71
CA CYS A 104 3.28 9.98 -0.31
C CYS A 104 3.12 10.11 1.21
N TRP A 105 3.53 11.26 1.76
CA TRP A 105 3.41 11.54 3.20
C TRP A 105 2.06 12.07 3.64
N GLY A 106 1.08 12.08 2.77
CA GLY A 106 -0.27 12.56 2.95
C GLY A 106 -0.81 13.06 1.63
N VAL A 107 -2.07 12.78 1.36
CA VAL A 107 -2.69 13.20 0.08
C VAL A 107 -2.68 14.73 -0.07
N ASP A 108 -2.91 15.46 1.01
CA ASP A 108 -2.87 16.92 1.01
C ASP A 108 -1.44 17.48 0.85
N LEU A 109 -0.42 16.64 1.06
CA LEU A 109 0.98 16.99 0.90
C LEU A 109 1.54 16.62 -0.49
N LEU A 110 0.72 16.12 -1.41
CA LEU A 110 1.15 15.76 -2.77
C LEU A 110 1.94 16.88 -3.47
N PRO A 111 1.53 18.18 -3.44
CA PRO A 111 2.30 19.24 -4.08
C PRO A 111 3.72 19.41 -3.53
N TYR A 112 3.92 19.11 -2.25
CA TYR A 112 5.23 19.14 -1.60
C TYR A 112 6.04 17.88 -1.93
N THR A 113 5.38 16.74 -2.01
CA THR A 113 6.00 15.47 -2.40
C THR A 113 6.52 15.52 -3.83
N GLU A 114 5.78 16.14 -4.76
CA GLU A 114 6.19 16.36 -6.16
C GLU A 114 7.45 17.22 -6.28
N GLN A 115 7.70 18.10 -5.30
CA GLN A 115 8.86 18.97 -5.21
C GLN A 115 9.92 18.45 -4.24
N MET A 116 9.93 17.15 -4.00
CA MET A 116 10.80 16.49 -3.01
C MET A 116 12.27 16.89 -3.19
N ARG A 117 12.87 17.42 -2.13
CA ARG A 117 14.28 17.78 -2.07
C ARG A 117 15.19 16.55 -2.00
N LEU A 118 16.51 16.78 -2.14
CA LEU A 118 17.50 15.70 -2.21
C LEU A 118 17.49 14.80 -0.97
N LEU A 119 17.47 15.35 0.25
CA LEU A 119 17.56 14.54 1.48
C LEU A 119 16.40 13.55 1.63
N PRO A 120 15.11 13.95 1.50
CA PRO A 120 14.01 13.00 1.52
C PRO A 120 14.04 11.98 0.38
N SER A 121 14.63 12.34 -0.77
CA SER A 121 14.74 11.39 -1.89
C SER A 121 15.75 10.28 -1.66
N LEU A 122 16.73 10.47 -0.75
CA LEU A 122 17.76 9.47 -0.45
C LEU A 122 17.24 8.29 0.42
N ILE A 123 16.10 8.47 1.09
CA ILE A 123 15.47 7.39 1.87
C ILE A 123 14.50 6.55 1.05
N GLN A 124 14.21 6.94 -0.19
CA GLN A 124 13.40 6.14 -1.10
C GLN A 124 14.26 5.06 -1.75
N ASP A 125 13.71 3.88 -2.00
CA ASP A 125 14.41 2.81 -2.71
C ASP A 125 14.72 3.23 -4.17
N SER A 126 13.75 3.88 -4.83
CA SER A 126 13.91 4.49 -6.16
C SER A 126 13.13 5.79 -6.24
N LYS A 127 13.84 6.91 -6.43
CA LYS A 127 13.19 8.22 -6.61
C LYS A 127 12.29 8.26 -7.85
N GLU A 128 12.73 7.66 -8.96
CA GLU A 128 11.98 7.66 -10.22
C GLU A 128 10.64 6.91 -10.05
N GLU A 129 10.69 5.70 -9.49
CA GLU A 129 9.50 4.90 -9.23
C GLU A 129 8.59 5.53 -8.18
N TYR A 130 9.17 6.17 -7.15
CA TYR A 130 8.41 6.93 -6.17
C TYR A 130 7.61 8.06 -6.82
N MET A 131 8.23 8.84 -7.71
CA MET A 131 7.54 9.89 -8.46
C MET A 131 6.48 9.34 -9.42
N ALA A 132 6.70 8.16 -9.99
CA ALA A 132 5.68 7.46 -10.78
C ALA A 132 4.49 7.02 -9.91
N GLY A 133 4.74 6.60 -8.67
CA GLY A 133 3.70 6.31 -7.67
C GLY A 133 2.89 7.56 -7.31
N VAL A 134 3.56 8.70 -7.08
CA VAL A 134 2.90 10.00 -6.84
C VAL A 134 2.01 10.40 -8.03
N ALA A 135 2.50 10.23 -9.26
CA ALA A 135 1.73 10.52 -10.47
C ALA A 135 0.49 9.58 -10.58
N LEU A 136 0.62 8.32 -10.16
CA LEU A 136 -0.52 7.40 -10.07
C LEU A 136 -1.59 7.92 -9.11
N LEU A 137 -1.20 8.42 -7.92
CA LEU A 137 -2.17 9.00 -6.97
C LEU A 137 -2.94 10.16 -7.61
N ARG A 138 -2.25 11.04 -8.36
CA ARG A 138 -2.90 12.13 -9.10
C ARG A 138 -3.90 11.63 -10.14
N GLN A 139 -3.54 10.60 -10.88
CA GLN A 139 -4.43 10.00 -11.87
C GLN A 139 -5.68 9.39 -11.22
N LEU A 140 -5.52 8.65 -10.12
CA LEU A 140 -6.64 8.05 -9.39
C LEU A 140 -7.58 9.13 -8.84
N LEU A 141 -7.05 10.17 -8.22
CA LEU A 141 -7.84 11.31 -7.75
C LEU A 141 -8.60 11.99 -8.90
N ALA A 142 -7.95 12.18 -10.06
CA ALA A 142 -8.56 12.82 -11.22
C ALA A 142 -9.71 12.02 -11.83
N VAL A 143 -9.70 10.70 -11.71
CA VAL A 143 -10.80 9.82 -12.17
C VAL A 143 -11.81 9.50 -11.05
N GLY A 144 -11.74 10.19 -9.91
CA GLY A 144 -12.74 10.15 -8.86
C GLY A 144 -12.54 9.08 -7.79
N TYR A 145 -11.36 8.45 -7.72
CA TYR A 145 -11.05 7.56 -6.59
C TYR A 145 -10.75 8.35 -5.33
N GLN A 146 -11.24 7.82 -4.22
CA GLN A 146 -10.73 8.21 -2.91
C GLN A 146 -9.36 7.56 -2.71
N VAL A 147 -8.41 8.31 -2.17
CA VAL A 147 -7.06 7.83 -1.89
C VAL A 147 -6.79 8.00 -0.41
N LEU A 148 -6.32 6.93 0.23
CA LEU A 148 -5.83 6.93 1.61
C LEU A 148 -4.38 6.44 1.62
N VAL A 149 -3.50 7.15 2.33
CA VAL A 149 -2.11 6.75 2.53
C VAL A 149 -1.80 6.61 4.02
N SER A 150 -0.71 5.92 4.37
CA SER A 150 -0.40 5.54 5.75
C SER A 150 -0.29 6.73 6.71
N HIS A 151 0.20 7.86 6.22
CA HIS A 151 0.45 9.05 7.03
C HIS A 151 -0.62 10.16 6.86
N ASP A 152 -1.77 9.84 6.26
CA ASP A 152 -2.90 10.76 6.25
C ASP A 152 -3.40 11.02 7.69
N PRO A 153 -3.90 12.23 7.99
CA PRO A 153 -4.51 12.53 9.28
C PRO A 153 -5.69 11.60 9.60
N ALA A 154 -5.90 11.31 10.88
CA ALA A 154 -6.97 10.42 11.34
C ALA A 154 -8.36 10.89 10.86
N GLU A 155 -8.59 12.20 10.83
CA GLU A 155 -9.84 12.82 10.39
C GLU A 155 -10.15 12.48 8.92
N ARG A 156 -9.11 12.44 8.07
CA ARG A 156 -9.25 12.03 6.66
C ARG A 156 -9.63 10.56 6.55
N ALA A 157 -8.95 9.70 7.31
CA ALA A 157 -9.27 8.27 7.33
C ALA A 157 -10.71 8.01 7.79
N GLU A 158 -11.14 8.70 8.85
CA GLU A 158 -12.51 8.61 9.39
C GLU A 158 -13.55 9.08 8.36
N GLN A 159 -13.28 10.18 7.66
CA GLN A 159 -14.16 10.69 6.60
C GLN A 159 -14.32 9.66 5.48
N ILE A 160 -13.21 9.12 4.95
CA ILE A 160 -13.24 8.10 3.89
C ILE A 160 -14.01 6.86 4.35
N LEU A 161 -13.75 6.38 5.56
CA LEU A 161 -14.47 5.23 6.13
C LEU A 161 -15.97 5.50 6.32
N TYR A 162 -16.36 6.72 6.65
CA TYR A 162 -17.77 7.11 6.75
C TYR A 162 -18.44 7.11 5.37
N GLU A 163 -17.78 7.67 4.37
CA GLU A 163 -18.29 7.73 3.00
C GLU A 163 -18.42 6.34 2.38
N THR A 164 -17.43 5.46 2.55
CA THR A 164 -17.46 4.07 2.05
C THR A 164 -18.57 3.25 2.71
N ARG A 165 -18.88 3.43 3.99
CA ARG A 165 -20.02 2.78 4.66
C ARG A 165 -21.37 3.19 4.07
N ASN A 166 -21.49 4.40 3.56
CA ASN A 166 -22.73 4.87 2.93
C ASN A 166 -22.89 4.33 1.51
N ILE A 167 -21.82 4.09 0.79
CA ILE A 167 -21.85 3.41 -0.51
C ILE A 167 -22.35 1.97 -0.32
N SER A 168 -21.81 1.22 0.63
CA SER A 168 -22.19 -0.18 0.89
C SER A 168 -23.64 -0.40 1.34
N LYS A 169 -24.33 0.65 1.82
CA LYS A 169 -25.76 0.56 2.16
C LYS A 169 -26.69 0.77 0.98
N ASN A 170 -26.16 1.24 -0.15
CA ASN A 170 -26.92 1.54 -1.36
C ASN A 170 -26.68 0.51 -2.49
N LEU A 171 -25.85 -0.49 -2.23
CA LEU A 171 -25.62 -1.68 -3.05
C LEU A 171 -26.41 -2.87 -2.49
#